data_fafe4f8b0c43affc76d0d9b218f79fe4
#
_entry.id   fafe4f8b0c43affc76d0d9b218f79fe4
#
_cell.length_a   1.000
_cell.length_b   1.000
_cell.length_c   1.000
_cell.angle_alpha   90.00
_cell.angle_beta   90.00
_cell.angle_gamma   90.00
#
_symmetry.space_group_name_H-M   'P 1'
#
loop_
_entity.id
_entity.type
_entity.pdbx_description
1 polymer ?
#
loop_
_entity_poly.entity_id
_entity_poly.type
_entity_poly.pdbx_seq_one_letter_code
_entity_poly.pdbx_strand_id
1 'polypeptide(L)'
;MRPILPATFLSATLPATLAGLALTFASAIALAQGFQDETVVLVANPALRDMDYRQTVLIAAPVPGRGHVGVILNRPTKRSLVSLFPNHTPSKQVLEPVFYGGPLSRSALVALVKSNASPGEGSVPLTPGLFLAFRATTIDHVIETSPNEARYYVGFVGWRPGELNQEIERGVWTVRYADIEIAFRKNTEGMWEELQSRSRELRAGLPADLRLAIAAR
;
A
#
# COMPACT_ATOMS: atom_id res chain seq x y z
N MET A 1 -5.72 66.77 47.95
CA MET A 1 -5.19 66.89 46.59
C MET A 1 -3.94 66.06 46.49
N ARG A 2 -3.99 64.93 45.84
CA ARG A 2 -2.85 64.07 45.48
C ARG A 2 -2.82 63.95 43.97
N PRO A 3 -1.70 64.17 43.28
CA PRO A 3 -1.61 64.05 41.84
C PRO A 3 -1.48 62.59 41.42
N ILE A 4 -2.21 62.21 40.32
CA ILE A 4 -2.22 60.94 39.64
C ILE A 4 -1.08 60.93 38.64
N LEU A 5 -0.18 59.93 38.73
CA LEU A 5 0.86 59.66 37.73
C LEU A 5 0.31 58.81 36.60
N PRO A 6 0.68 59.03 35.30
CA PRO A 6 0.24 58.23 34.19
C PRO A 6 1.08 56.94 34.05
N ALA A 7 0.39 55.82 33.84
CA ALA A 7 0.98 54.55 33.50
C ALA A 7 1.55 54.52 32.10
N THR A 8 2.84 54.29 31.96
CA THR A 8 3.54 54.02 30.69
C THR A 8 3.30 52.61 30.25
N PHE A 9 2.60 52.43 29.12
CA PHE A 9 2.48 51.12 28.44
C PHE A 9 3.78 50.79 27.73
N LEU A 10 4.48 49.76 28.19
CA LEU A 10 5.62 49.16 27.51
C LEU A 10 5.08 48.19 26.44
N SER A 11 5.13 48.59 25.17
CA SER A 11 4.82 47.69 24.04
C SER A 11 5.99 46.75 23.81
N ALA A 12 5.82 45.47 24.22
CA ALA A 12 6.75 44.40 23.88
C ALA A 12 6.48 43.93 22.45
N THR A 13 7.34 44.30 21.52
CA THR A 13 7.39 43.74 20.17
C THR A 13 8.04 42.35 20.27
N LEU A 14 7.24 41.29 20.12
CA LEU A 14 7.75 39.94 19.90
C LEU A 14 8.38 39.82 18.51
N PRO A 15 9.55 39.18 18.35
CA PRO A 15 10.16 38.97 17.03
C PRO A 15 9.39 37.92 16.23
N ALA A 16 9.01 38.28 15.02
CA ALA A 16 8.24 37.50 14.06
C ALA A 16 9.00 36.28 13.44
N THR A 17 10.14 35.87 14.00
CA THR A 17 11.04 34.86 13.42
C THR A 17 10.81 33.43 13.90
N LEU A 18 9.95 33.19 14.91
CA LEU A 18 9.68 31.84 15.42
C LEU A 18 8.47 31.13 14.79
N ALA A 19 7.64 31.85 14.03
CA ALA A 19 6.44 31.26 13.41
C ALA A 19 6.74 30.41 12.14
N GLY A 20 7.86 30.64 11.47
CA GLY A 20 8.22 29.95 10.23
C GLY A 20 8.70 28.50 10.41
N LEU A 21 9.28 28.18 11.57
CA LEU A 21 9.86 26.85 11.82
C LEU A 21 8.82 25.82 12.26
N ALA A 22 7.71 26.25 12.86
CA ALA A 22 6.65 25.37 13.35
C ALA A 22 5.74 24.84 12.21
N LEU A 23 5.56 25.60 11.14
CA LEU A 23 4.72 25.17 10.01
C LEU A 23 5.38 24.06 9.16
N THR A 24 6.70 24.04 9.07
CA THR A 24 7.42 23.01 8.27
C THR A 24 7.43 21.64 8.94
N PHE A 25 7.41 21.58 10.28
CA PHE A 25 7.32 20.33 11.02
C PHE A 25 5.93 19.70 10.98
N ALA A 26 4.87 20.52 10.98
CA ALA A 26 3.49 20.02 10.93
C ALA A 26 3.18 19.33 9.58
N SER A 27 3.72 19.83 8.47
CA SER A 27 3.50 19.24 7.14
C SER A 27 4.21 17.88 6.96
N ALA A 28 5.37 17.67 7.60
CA ALA A 28 6.10 16.40 7.52
C ALA A 28 5.43 15.28 8.34
N ILE A 29 4.80 15.64 9.45
CA ILE A 29 4.05 14.71 10.31
C ILE A 29 2.74 14.30 9.63
N ALA A 30 2.06 15.22 8.93
CA ALA A 30 0.82 14.94 8.21
C ALA A 30 1.03 13.97 7.04
N LEU A 31 2.17 14.03 6.34
CA LEU A 31 2.51 13.08 5.27
C LEU A 31 2.85 11.67 5.81
N ALA A 32 3.43 11.57 7.00
CA ALA A 32 3.72 10.29 7.63
C ALA A 32 2.46 9.61 8.21
N GLN A 33 1.48 10.39 8.65
CA GLN A 33 0.19 9.88 9.16
C GLN A 33 -0.76 9.46 8.02
N GLY A 34 -0.63 10.05 6.81
CA GLY A 34 -1.54 9.84 5.69
C GLY A 34 -1.57 8.42 5.12
N PHE A 35 -0.54 7.60 5.34
CA PHE A 35 -0.50 6.23 4.80
C PHE A 35 -0.90 5.15 5.80
N GLN A 36 -1.11 5.47 7.08
CA GLN A 36 -1.45 4.47 8.10
C GLN A 36 -2.83 3.85 7.91
N ASP A 37 -3.75 4.64 7.37
CA ASP A 37 -5.15 4.25 7.20
C ASP A 37 -5.56 4.13 5.73
N GLU A 38 -4.59 4.18 4.80
CA GLU A 38 -4.85 4.11 3.36
C GLU A 38 -4.29 2.83 2.75
N THR A 39 -4.97 2.34 1.73
CA THR A 39 -4.43 1.29 0.87
C THR A 39 -3.35 1.87 -0.03
N VAL A 40 -2.21 1.20 -0.07
CA VAL A 40 -1.03 1.64 -0.82
C VAL A 40 -0.50 0.56 -1.75
N VAL A 41 0.14 0.99 -2.83
CA VAL A 41 1.03 0.16 -3.64
C VAL A 41 2.46 0.39 -3.16
N LEU A 42 3.14 -0.70 -2.85
CA LEU A 42 4.52 -0.74 -2.37
C LEU A 42 5.42 -1.31 -3.46
N VAL A 43 6.45 -0.56 -3.82
CA VAL A 43 7.45 -0.98 -4.79
C VAL A 43 8.77 -1.24 -4.06
N ALA A 44 9.27 -2.47 -4.11
CA ALA A 44 10.47 -2.87 -3.39
C ALA A 44 11.70 -2.03 -3.80
N ASN A 45 12.47 -1.57 -2.81
CA ASN A 45 13.70 -0.84 -3.08
C ASN A 45 14.71 -1.76 -3.81
N PRO A 46 15.48 -1.26 -4.79
CA PRO A 46 16.52 -2.06 -5.48
C PRO A 46 17.60 -2.67 -4.57
N ALA A 47 17.81 -2.09 -3.38
CA ALA A 47 18.74 -2.62 -2.39
C ALA A 47 18.17 -3.82 -1.59
N LEU A 48 16.86 -4.07 -1.65
CA LEU A 48 16.22 -5.16 -0.95
C LEU A 48 16.67 -6.52 -1.52
N ARG A 49 17.29 -7.35 -0.67
CA ARG A 49 17.88 -8.65 -1.07
C ARG A 49 17.04 -9.85 -0.65
N ASP A 50 16.04 -9.63 0.18
CA ASP A 50 15.13 -10.70 0.60
C ASP A 50 14.50 -11.40 -0.59
N MET A 51 14.54 -12.75 -0.59
CA MET A 51 14.13 -13.57 -1.75
C MET A 51 12.62 -13.51 -2.00
N ASP A 52 11.83 -13.30 -0.97
CA ASP A 52 10.37 -13.20 -1.08
C ASP A 52 9.96 -11.81 -1.58
N TYR A 53 10.76 -10.75 -1.32
CA TYR A 53 10.34 -9.37 -1.54
C TYR A 53 11.15 -8.59 -2.57
N ARG A 54 12.36 -9.05 -2.96
CA ARG A 54 13.15 -8.34 -3.98
C ARG A 54 12.37 -8.20 -5.28
N GLN A 55 12.44 -7.05 -5.92
CA GLN A 55 11.79 -6.76 -7.21
C GLN A 55 10.27 -7.04 -7.19
N THR A 56 9.62 -6.81 -6.07
CA THR A 56 8.16 -6.98 -5.95
C THR A 56 7.42 -5.66 -6.01
N VAL A 57 6.20 -5.76 -6.46
CA VAL A 57 5.15 -4.75 -6.33
C VAL A 57 4.02 -5.39 -5.54
N LEU A 58 3.61 -4.75 -4.45
CA LEU A 58 2.55 -5.23 -3.58
C LEU A 58 1.41 -4.23 -3.52
N ILE A 59 0.21 -4.71 -3.22
CA ILE A 59 -0.86 -3.86 -2.70
C ILE A 59 -1.07 -4.23 -1.23
N ALA A 60 -1.17 -3.23 -0.36
CA ALA A 60 -1.35 -3.41 1.07
C ALA A 60 -2.46 -2.50 1.59
N ALA A 61 -3.32 -3.03 2.45
CA ALA A 61 -4.41 -2.31 3.08
C ALA A 61 -4.34 -2.41 4.60
N PRO A 62 -4.77 -1.38 5.32
CA PRO A 62 -4.89 -1.42 6.77
C PRO A 62 -6.03 -2.36 7.18
N VAL A 63 -5.80 -3.09 8.27
CA VAL A 63 -6.83 -3.87 8.95
C VAL A 63 -6.95 -3.32 10.36
N PRO A 64 -8.10 -2.73 10.75
CA PRO A 64 -8.27 -2.07 12.04
C PRO A 64 -7.78 -2.92 13.21
N GLY A 65 -6.86 -2.38 14.01
CA GLY A 65 -6.27 -3.06 15.17
C GLY A 65 -5.34 -4.24 14.87
N ARG A 66 -5.08 -4.57 13.59
CA ARG A 66 -4.28 -5.73 13.19
C ARG A 66 -3.08 -5.40 12.30
N GLY A 67 -2.86 -4.14 11.96
CA GLY A 67 -1.79 -3.71 11.05
C GLY A 67 -2.21 -3.72 9.58
N HIS A 68 -1.39 -4.29 8.69
CA HIS A 68 -1.67 -4.31 7.26
C HIS A 68 -1.65 -5.74 6.70
N VAL A 69 -2.44 -5.95 5.66
CA VAL A 69 -2.41 -7.18 4.85
C VAL A 69 -2.30 -6.82 3.37
N GLY A 70 -1.69 -7.70 2.59
CA GLY A 70 -1.52 -7.44 1.16
C GLY A 70 -1.11 -8.65 0.37
N VAL A 71 -0.96 -8.45 -0.95
CA VAL A 71 -0.49 -9.48 -1.88
C VAL A 71 0.54 -8.92 -2.86
N ILE A 72 1.46 -9.79 -3.30
CA ILE A 72 2.43 -9.49 -4.35
C ILE A 72 1.74 -9.56 -5.71
N LEU A 73 1.77 -8.48 -6.47
CA LEU A 73 1.03 -8.33 -7.73
C LEU A 73 1.77 -8.90 -8.94
N ASN A 74 3.10 -8.96 -8.90
CA ASN A 74 3.94 -9.22 -10.07
C ASN A 74 4.67 -10.58 -10.04
N ARG A 75 4.09 -11.58 -9.37
CA ARG A 75 4.66 -12.95 -9.35
C ARG A 75 3.64 -14.00 -9.83
N PRO A 76 3.33 -14.06 -11.13
CA PRO A 76 2.52 -15.14 -11.67
C PRO A 76 3.26 -16.47 -11.53
N THR A 77 2.53 -17.53 -11.19
CA THR A 77 3.06 -18.89 -11.18
C THR A 77 2.74 -19.57 -12.53
N LYS A 78 3.23 -20.80 -12.72
CA LYS A 78 2.85 -21.63 -13.88
C LYS A 78 1.59 -22.48 -13.60
N ARG A 79 0.90 -22.25 -12.48
CA ARG A 79 -0.24 -23.06 -12.05
C ARG A 79 -1.56 -22.37 -12.35
N SER A 80 -2.49 -23.09 -12.97
CA SER A 80 -3.87 -22.63 -13.12
C SER A 80 -4.67 -22.92 -11.85
N LEU A 81 -5.77 -22.21 -11.62
CA LEU A 81 -6.62 -22.46 -10.47
C LEU A 81 -7.19 -23.89 -10.50
N VAL A 82 -7.58 -24.39 -11.67
CA VAL A 82 -8.06 -25.79 -11.83
C VAL A 82 -7.00 -26.82 -11.48
N SER A 83 -5.71 -26.52 -11.64
CA SER A 83 -4.65 -27.44 -11.23
C SER A 83 -4.50 -27.56 -9.71
N LEU A 84 -4.96 -26.57 -8.96
CA LEU A 84 -5.03 -26.60 -7.49
C LEU A 84 -6.31 -27.28 -7.00
N PHE A 85 -7.40 -27.15 -7.74
CA PHE A 85 -8.72 -27.66 -7.38
C PHE A 85 -9.33 -28.47 -8.55
N PRO A 86 -8.77 -29.65 -8.88
CA PRO A 86 -9.16 -30.41 -10.06
C PRO A 86 -10.62 -30.87 -10.07
N ASN A 87 -11.20 -31.06 -8.89
CA ASN A 87 -12.60 -31.49 -8.73
C ASN A 87 -13.59 -30.31 -8.65
N HIS A 88 -13.11 -29.07 -8.67
CA HIS A 88 -13.94 -27.86 -8.64
C HIS A 88 -14.15 -27.33 -10.05
N THR A 89 -15.28 -27.69 -10.67
CA THR A 89 -15.58 -27.35 -12.07
C THR A 89 -15.53 -25.85 -12.36
N PRO A 90 -16.05 -24.93 -11.51
CA PRO A 90 -15.96 -23.49 -11.75
C PRO A 90 -14.53 -22.97 -11.92
N SER A 91 -13.53 -23.57 -11.27
CA SER A 91 -12.11 -23.19 -11.41
C SER A 91 -11.58 -23.25 -12.83
N LYS A 92 -12.22 -24.02 -13.73
CA LYS A 92 -11.87 -24.11 -15.16
C LYS A 92 -12.13 -22.81 -15.93
N GLN A 93 -12.99 -21.95 -15.41
CA GLN A 93 -13.35 -20.67 -16.02
C GLN A 93 -12.33 -19.56 -15.74
N VAL A 94 -11.43 -19.75 -14.77
CA VAL A 94 -10.39 -18.79 -14.40
C VAL A 94 -9.29 -18.83 -15.45
N LEU A 95 -9.10 -17.74 -16.19
CA LEU A 95 -8.19 -17.66 -17.33
C LEU A 95 -6.76 -17.32 -16.92
N GLU A 96 -6.58 -16.49 -15.87
CA GLU A 96 -5.26 -16.11 -15.40
C GLU A 96 -4.62 -17.23 -14.55
N PRO A 97 -3.29 -17.32 -14.52
CA PRO A 97 -2.61 -18.22 -13.60
C PRO A 97 -2.81 -17.76 -12.15
N VAL A 98 -2.60 -18.67 -11.20
CA VAL A 98 -2.50 -18.31 -9.78
C VAL A 98 -1.19 -17.57 -9.54
N PHE A 99 -1.22 -16.52 -8.72
CA PHE A 99 -0.05 -15.72 -8.37
C PHE A 99 0.51 -16.15 -7.01
N TYR A 100 1.80 -15.94 -6.79
CA TYR A 100 2.39 -16.00 -5.45
C TYR A 100 2.09 -14.68 -4.73
N GLY A 101 1.25 -14.73 -3.71
CA GLY A 101 0.79 -13.56 -2.96
C GLY A 101 1.71 -13.15 -1.80
N GLY A 102 2.54 -14.07 -1.30
CA GLY A 102 3.48 -13.79 -0.21
C GLY A 102 3.81 -15.01 0.64
N PRO A 103 4.73 -14.85 1.62
CA PRO A 103 5.26 -15.97 2.40
C PRO A 103 4.29 -16.50 3.46
N LEU A 104 3.29 -15.71 3.89
CA LEU A 104 2.36 -16.15 4.93
C LEU A 104 1.32 -17.11 4.35
N SER A 105 1.04 -18.18 5.06
CA SER A 105 0.00 -19.18 4.73
C SER A 105 0.05 -19.62 3.25
N ARG A 106 1.18 -20.12 2.78
CA ARG A 106 1.43 -20.50 1.36
C ARG A 106 0.45 -21.54 0.80
N SER A 107 -0.33 -22.20 1.65
CA SER A 107 -1.41 -23.13 1.28
C SER A 107 -2.79 -22.46 1.20
N ALA A 108 -2.93 -21.24 1.70
CA ALA A 108 -4.18 -20.51 1.66
C ALA A 108 -4.37 -19.82 0.30
N LEU A 109 -5.58 -19.95 -0.24
CA LEU A 109 -6.01 -19.17 -1.39
C LEU A 109 -6.52 -17.80 -0.90
N VAL A 110 -6.15 -16.74 -1.61
CA VAL A 110 -6.60 -15.36 -1.41
C VAL A 110 -7.05 -14.83 -2.76
N ALA A 111 -8.11 -14.01 -2.78
CA ALA A 111 -8.59 -13.41 -4.01
C ALA A 111 -8.60 -11.88 -3.92
N LEU A 112 -8.00 -11.23 -4.89
CA LEU A 112 -8.15 -9.80 -5.16
C LEU A 112 -9.34 -9.64 -6.10
N VAL A 113 -10.40 -8.96 -5.68
CA VAL A 113 -11.72 -8.98 -6.35
C VAL A 113 -12.12 -7.57 -6.76
N LYS A 114 -12.50 -7.39 -8.03
CA LYS A 114 -13.20 -6.20 -8.52
C LYS A 114 -14.68 -6.36 -8.22
N SER A 115 -15.24 -5.47 -7.41
CA SER A 115 -16.67 -5.48 -7.12
C SER A 115 -17.13 -4.14 -6.57
N ASN A 116 -18.33 -3.70 -6.93
CA ASN A 116 -18.93 -2.47 -6.39
C ASN A 116 -19.48 -2.66 -4.96
N ALA A 117 -19.57 -3.91 -4.48
CA ALA A 117 -19.99 -4.26 -3.13
C ALA A 117 -19.05 -5.31 -2.54
N SER A 118 -19.08 -5.48 -1.21
CA SER A 118 -18.28 -6.52 -0.56
C SER A 118 -18.61 -7.89 -1.16
N PRO A 119 -17.60 -8.69 -1.57
CA PRO A 119 -17.85 -10.03 -2.10
C PRO A 119 -18.33 -11.03 -1.03
N GLY A 120 -18.26 -10.64 0.25
CA GLY A 120 -18.73 -11.47 1.36
C GLY A 120 -17.86 -11.38 2.61
N GLU A 121 -18.14 -12.24 3.55
CA GLU A 121 -17.45 -12.29 4.85
C GLU A 121 -15.96 -12.65 4.67
N GLY A 122 -15.12 -12.05 5.52
CA GLY A 122 -13.66 -12.24 5.44
C GLY A 122 -13.01 -11.45 4.30
N SER A 123 -13.70 -10.44 3.75
CA SER A 123 -13.14 -9.52 2.77
C SER A 123 -12.69 -8.22 3.44
N VAL A 124 -11.55 -7.72 3.02
CA VAL A 124 -10.97 -6.43 3.41
C VAL A 124 -11.14 -5.46 2.24
N PRO A 125 -11.81 -4.31 2.43
CA PRO A 125 -11.86 -3.28 1.40
C PRO A 125 -10.47 -2.68 1.21
N LEU A 126 -10.06 -2.50 -0.05
CA LEU A 126 -8.79 -1.86 -0.42
C LEU A 126 -9.05 -0.42 -0.86
N THR A 127 -9.77 -0.26 -1.95
CA THR A 127 -10.25 1.02 -2.49
C THR A 127 -11.70 0.84 -2.96
N PRO A 128 -12.44 1.89 -3.30
CA PRO A 128 -13.72 1.73 -3.95
C PRO A 128 -13.61 0.80 -5.17
N GLY A 129 -14.42 -0.25 -5.19
CA GLY A 129 -14.41 -1.24 -6.27
C GLY A 129 -13.35 -2.34 -6.17
N LEU A 130 -12.57 -2.42 -5.07
CA LEU A 130 -11.51 -3.40 -4.89
C LEU A 130 -11.50 -4.00 -3.47
N PHE A 131 -11.46 -5.33 -3.40
CA PHE A 131 -11.46 -6.08 -2.14
C PHE A 131 -10.40 -7.19 -2.15
N LEU A 132 -9.91 -7.55 -0.97
CA LEU A 132 -9.07 -8.72 -0.75
C LEU A 132 -9.82 -9.73 0.11
N ALA A 133 -10.19 -10.88 -0.46
CA ALA A 133 -10.96 -11.92 0.20
C ALA A 133 -10.05 -13.04 0.70
N PHE A 134 -10.28 -13.47 1.95
CA PHE A 134 -9.50 -14.51 2.64
C PHE A 134 -10.33 -15.73 3.02
N ARG A 135 -11.66 -15.59 3.10
CA ARG A 135 -12.53 -16.70 3.50
C ARG A 135 -12.80 -17.63 2.32
N ALA A 136 -12.59 -18.91 2.50
CA ALA A 136 -12.75 -19.92 1.45
C ALA A 136 -14.14 -19.90 0.81
N THR A 137 -15.22 -19.80 1.60
CA THR A 137 -16.59 -19.74 1.08
C THR A 137 -16.88 -18.50 0.23
N THR A 138 -16.27 -17.36 0.59
CA THR A 138 -16.38 -16.12 -0.19
C THR A 138 -15.61 -16.22 -1.50
N ILE A 139 -14.40 -16.80 -1.46
CA ILE A 139 -13.56 -17.02 -2.64
C ILE A 139 -14.24 -18.01 -3.59
N ASP A 140 -14.82 -19.07 -3.05
CA ASP A 140 -15.57 -20.07 -3.80
C ASP A 140 -16.76 -19.43 -4.54
N HIS A 141 -17.55 -18.63 -3.84
CA HIS A 141 -18.64 -17.87 -4.44
C HIS A 141 -18.14 -16.94 -5.57
N VAL A 142 -17.00 -16.26 -5.41
CA VAL A 142 -16.43 -15.42 -6.47
C VAL A 142 -16.00 -16.26 -7.68
N ILE A 143 -15.40 -17.44 -7.46
CA ILE A 143 -15.03 -18.35 -8.55
C ILE A 143 -16.27 -18.83 -9.32
N GLU A 144 -17.39 -19.07 -8.64
CA GLU A 144 -18.62 -19.53 -9.25
C GLU A 144 -19.36 -18.44 -10.03
N THR A 145 -19.35 -17.19 -9.51
CA THR A 145 -20.22 -16.11 -10.03
C THR A 145 -19.50 -15.11 -10.92
N SER A 146 -18.21 -14.83 -10.65
CA SER A 146 -17.41 -13.80 -11.34
C SER A 146 -15.93 -14.15 -11.41
N PRO A 147 -15.57 -15.33 -11.98
CA PRO A 147 -14.23 -15.90 -11.91
C PRO A 147 -13.12 -15.00 -12.47
N ASN A 148 -13.44 -14.18 -13.47
CA ASN A 148 -12.46 -13.34 -14.18
C ASN A 148 -12.49 -11.86 -13.70
N GLU A 149 -13.37 -11.51 -12.77
CA GLU A 149 -13.32 -10.24 -12.03
C GLU A 149 -12.43 -10.34 -10.79
N ALA A 150 -11.72 -11.44 -10.63
CA ALA A 150 -10.80 -11.67 -9.54
C ALA A 150 -9.46 -12.23 -10.03
N ARG A 151 -8.40 -11.95 -9.26
CA ARG A 151 -7.08 -12.57 -9.39
C ARG A 151 -6.78 -13.37 -8.14
N TYR A 152 -6.30 -14.59 -8.32
CA TYR A 152 -6.13 -15.57 -7.24
C TYR A 152 -4.67 -15.72 -6.87
N TYR A 153 -4.41 -15.79 -5.57
CA TYR A 153 -3.07 -15.82 -4.98
C TYR A 153 -2.93 -17.00 -4.03
N VAL A 154 -1.75 -17.61 -3.97
CA VAL A 154 -1.36 -18.50 -2.88
C VAL A 154 -0.48 -17.74 -1.91
N GLY A 155 -0.88 -17.73 -0.64
CA GLY A 155 -0.24 -16.94 0.40
C GLY A 155 -0.54 -15.44 0.29
N PHE A 156 -0.07 -14.71 1.28
CA PHE A 156 -0.26 -13.26 1.41
C PHE A 156 0.89 -12.66 2.21
N VAL A 157 0.91 -11.32 2.33
CA VAL A 157 1.82 -10.56 3.17
C VAL A 157 1.05 -9.92 4.31
N GLY A 158 1.65 -9.83 5.48
CA GLY A 158 1.06 -9.18 6.65
C GLY A 158 2.10 -8.43 7.45
N TRP A 159 1.71 -7.29 8.00
CA TRP A 159 2.50 -6.47 8.90
C TRP A 159 1.76 -6.26 10.20
N ARG A 160 2.47 -6.32 11.31
CA ARG A 160 1.94 -5.92 12.61
C ARG A 160 1.67 -4.42 12.64
N PRO A 161 0.86 -3.93 13.62
CA PRO A 161 0.67 -2.49 13.79
C PRO A 161 2.01 -1.74 13.85
N GLY A 162 2.18 -0.72 12.98
CA GLY A 162 3.38 0.10 12.89
C GLY A 162 4.56 -0.51 12.10
N GLU A 163 4.57 -1.80 11.79
CA GLU A 163 5.69 -2.46 11.13
C GLU A 163 5.88 -1.95 9.68
N LEU A 164 4.79 -1.82 8.91
CA LEU A 164 4.87 -1.28 7.56
C LEU A 164 5.43 0.14 7.54
N ASN A 165 5.03 1.00 8.48
CA ASN A 165 5.55 2.36 8.57
C ASN A 165 7.04 2.38 8.84
N GLN A 166 7.53 1.53 9.75
CA GLN A 166 8.98 1.41 10.01
C GLN A 166 9.74 0.95 8.77
N GLU A 167 9.20 0.05 7.97
CA GLU A 167 9.82 -0.38 6.71
C GLU A 167 9.84 0.74 5.66
N ILE A 168 8.76 1.53 5.57
CA ILE A 168 8.68 2.70 4.69
C ILE A 168 9.71 3.75 5.12
N GLU A 169 9.80 4.06 6.42
CA GLU A 169 10.78 5.01 6.98
C GLU A 169 12.23 4.58 6.73
N ARG A 170 12.51 3.27 6.77
CA ARG A 170 13.83 2.71 6.43
C ARG A 170 14.09 2.66 4.92
N GLY A 171 13.15 3.09 4.10
CA GLY A 171 13.28 3.08 2.64
C GLY A 171 13.22 1.70 2.00
N VAL A 172 12.67 0.69 2.69
CA VAL A 172 12.45 -0.66 2.13
C VAL A 172 11.48 -0.59 0.94
N TRP A 173 10.49 0.28 1.03
CA TRP A 173 9.44 0.46 0.04
C TRP A 173 9.37 1.88 -0.50
N THR A 174 9.13 2.01 -1.79
CA THR A 174 8.60 3.25 -2.39
C THR A 174 7.09 3.15 -2.41
N VAL A 175 6.40 4.10 -1.79
CA VAL A 175 4.93 4.11 -1.66
C VAL A 175 4.30 4.84 -2.83
N ARG A 176 3.17 4.31 -3.31
CA ARG A 176 2.31 4.91 -4.33
C ARG A 176 0.85 4.75 -3.91
N TYR A 177 -0.02 5.61 -4.42
CA TYR A 177 -1.45 5.42 -4.26
C TYR A 177 -1.92 4.13 -4.92
N ALA A 178 -2.89 3.47 -4.30
CA ALA A 178 -3.48 2.27 -4.85
C ALA A 178 -4.28 2.61 -6.11
N ASP A 179 -4.07 1.78 -7.15
CA ASP A 179 -4.72 1.93 -8.44
C ASP A 179 -5.17 0.54 -8.93
N ILE A 180 -6.44 0.45 -9.34
CA ILE A 180 -7.04 -0.78 -9.86
C ILE A 180 -6.31 -1.26 -11.14
N GLU A 181 -5.85 -0.34 -11.99
CA GLU A 181 -5.10 -0.70 -13.20
C GLU A 181 -3.75 -1.34 -12.87
N ILE A 182 -3.07 -0.84 -11.85
CA ILE A 182 -1.84 -1.46 -11.33
C ILE A 182 -2.15 -2.84 -10.75
N ALA A 183 -3.22 -2.95 -9.94
CA ALA A 183 -3.60 -4.17 -9.25
C ALA A 183 -4.00 -5.31 -10.22
N PHE A 184 -4.62 -4.98 -11.36
CA PHE A 184 -5.08 -5.94 -12.37
C PHE A 184 -4.32 -5.86 -13.70
N ARG A 185 -3.11 -5.33 -13.69
CA ARG A 185 -2.25 -5.31 -14.88
C ARG A 185 -2.04 -6.74 -15.39
N LYS A 186 -2.45 -7.01 -16.64
CA LYS A 186 -2.36 -8.35 -17.24
C LYS A 186 -0.92 -8.81 -17.44
N ASN A 187 -0.10 -7.97 -18.05
CA ASN A 187 1.34 -8.24 -18.18
C ASN A 187 2.09 -7.61 -17.01
N THR A 188 2.59 -8.45 -16.10
CA THR A 188 3.37 -8.04 -14.93
C THR A 188 4.88 -8.10 -15.16
N GLU A 189 5.34 -8.54 -16.35
CA GLU A 189 6.74 -8.50 -16.73
C GLU A 189 7.23 -7.05 -16.81
N GLY A 190 8.40 -6.75 -16.23
CA GLY A 190 8.94 -5.39 -16.17
C GLY A 190 8.16 -4.40 -15.28
N MET A 191 7.10 -4.85 -14.60
CA MET A 191 6.26 -3.99 -13.78
C MET A 191 7.02 -3.29 -12.66
N TRP A 192 7.94 -4.01 -12.01
CA TRP A 192 8.75 -3.45 -10.94
C TRP A 192 9.73 -2.39 -11.49
N GLU A 193 10.42 -2.69 -12.57
CA GLU A 193 11.37 -1.79 -13.23
C GLU A 193 10.69 -0.49 -13.68
N GLU A 194 9.53 -0.60 -14.31
CA GLU A 194 8.74 0.55 -14.76
C GLU A 194 8.34 1.44 -13.58
N LEU A 195 7.78 0.86 -12.52
CA LEU A 195 7.34 1.63 -11.37
C LEU A 195 8.50 2.23 -10.59
N GLN A 196 9.68 1.59 -10.59
CA GLN A 196 10.90 2.14 -10.04
C GLN A 196 11.44 3.33 -10.88
N SER A 197 11.45 3.23 -12.20
CA SER A 197 11.93 4.33 -13.06
C SER A 197 11.04 5.56 -12.92
N ARG A 198 9.73 5.41 -12.99
CA ARG A 198 8.76 6.50 -12.77
C ARG A 198 8.95 7.18 -11.40
N SER A 199 9.29 6.42 -10.36
CA SER A 199 9.56 6.98 -9.03
C SER A 199 10.85 7.79 -8.98
N ARG A 200 11.89 7.38 -9.74
CA ARG A 200 13.14 8.14 -9.88
C ARG A 200 12.94 9.42 -10.68
N GLU A 201 12.19 9.37 -11.76
CA GLU A 201 11.87 10.54 -12.60
C GLU A 201 11.09 11.59 -11.80
N LEU A 202 10.08 11.19 -11.02
CA LEU A 202 9.34 12.07 -10.13
C LEU A 202 10.27 12.73 -9.10
N ARG A 203 11.19 11.96 -8.49
CA ARG A 203 12.18 12.51 -7.55
C ARG A 203 13.19 13.44 -8.25
N ALA A 204 13.62 13.10 -9.47
CA ALA A 204 14.55 13.93 -10.24
C ALA A 204 13.93 15.26 -10.66
N GLY A 205 12.62 15.31 -10.90
CA GLY A 205 11.87 16.53 -11.20
C GLY A 205 11.60 17.44 -10.00
N LEU A 206 11.86 16.98 -8.76
CA LEU A 206 11.70 17.81 -7.57
C LEU A 206 12.82 18.86 -7.46
N PRO A 207 12.55 20.04 -6.87
CA PRO A 207 13.58 21.03 -6.48
C PRO A 207 14.70 20.40 -5.64
N ALA A 208 15.91 20.94 -5.75
CA ALA A 208 17.12 20.34 -5.14
C ALA A 208 17.02 20.25 -3.60
N ASP A 209 16.42 21.23 -2.97
CA ASP A 209 16.16 21.31 -1.53
C ASP A 209 15.24 20.17 -1.05
N LEU A 210 14.17 19.87 -1.79
CA LEU A 210 13.26 18.74 -1.50
C LEU A 210 13.94 17.40 -1.74
N ARG A 211 14.79 17.26 -2.77
CA ARG A 211 15.55 16.03 -3.00
C ARG A 211 16.52 15.73 -1.86
N LEU A 212 17.22 16.76 -1.35
CA LEU A 212 18.13 16.64 -0.22
C LEU A 212 17.39 16.26 1.07
N ALA A 213 16.23 16.85 1.33
CA ALA A 213 15.40 16.52 2.48
C ALA A 213 14.89 15.07 2.48
N ILE A 214 14.63 14.51 1.29
CA ILE A 214 14.21 13.10 1.13
C ILE A 214 15.40 12.15 1.26
N ALA A 215 16.61 12.55 0.83
CA ALA A 215 17.82 11.73 0.88
C ALA A 215 18.47 11.69 2.29
N ALA A 216 18.17 12.66 3.16
CA ALA A 216 18.71 12.77 4.52
C ALA A 216 17.92 11.96 5.57
N ARG A 217 16.92 11.21 5.14
CA ARG A 217 16.10 10.30 5.96
C ARG A 217 16.42 8.84 5.64
#